data_560a561bacce2ddd2c5a877e42255c2e
#
_entry.id   560a561bacce2ddd2c5a877e42255c2e
#
_cell.length_a   1.000
_cell.length_b   1.000
_cell.length_c   1.000
_cell.angle_alpha   90.00
_cell.angle_beta   90.00
_cell.angle_gamma   90.00
#
_symmetry.space_group_name_H-M   'P 1'
#
loop_
_entity.id
_entity.type
_entity.pdbx_description
1 polymer ?
#
loop_
_entity_poly.entity_id
_entity_poly.type
_entity_poly.pdbx_seq_one_letter_code
_entity_poly.pdbx_strand_id
1 'polypeptide(L)'
;QVWSPQKSSSKNAFLTTDGQPYMLCSPINCLSSYREISSKYTFLSEEGEEGFHGLPGRVFKKKSPEWTPNVQFYTKDEYLRVYDAARCNVRGSLAVPVMEKGKGKCLAVIELVMLFEKIEYKTELEAISEALEVSFYFV
;
A
#
# COMPACT_ATOMS: atom_id res chain seq x y z
N GLN A 1 2.72 -2.79 -6.44
CA GLN A 1 3.65 -3.45 -5.51
C GLN A 1 2.93 -4.10 -4.35
N VAL A 2 3.57 -5.09 -3.75
CA VAL A 2 3.03 -5.85 -2.63
C VAL A 2 3.83 -5.52 -1.36
N TRP A 3 3.12 -5.28 -0.27
CA TRP A 3 3.68 -5.13 1.07
C TRP A 3 3.36 -6.39 1.87
N SER A 4 4.38 -7.03 2.43
CA SER A 4 4.25 -8.30 3.14
C SER A 4 4.85 -8.21 4.53
N PRO A 5 4.19 -8.85 5.53
CA PRO A 5 4.72 -8.84 6.90
C PRO A 5 6.01 -9.63 7.00
N GLN A 6 6.96 -9.05 7.72
CA GLN A 6 8.22 -9.66 8.10
C GLN A 6 8.33 -9.64 9.63
N LYS A 7 8.93 -10.66 10.20
CA LYS A 7 9.24 -10.68 11.63
C LYS A 7 10.72 -10.36 11.81
N SER A 8 10.99 -9.31 12.57
CA SER A 8 12.35 -9.09 13.07
C SER A 8 12.59 -9.94 14.33
N SER A 9 13.84 -10.17 14.69
CA SER A 9 14.25 -10.85 15.91
C SER A 9 13.77 -10.15 17.19
N SER A 10 13.24 -8.94 17.10
CA SER A 10 12.77 -8.08 18.19
C SER A 10 11.24 -8.00 18.28
N LYS A 11 10.52 -9.08 18.11
CA LYS A 11 9.06 -9.22 18.33
C LYS A 11 8.11 -8.35 17.47
N ASN A 12 8.60 -7.31 16.78
CA ASN A 12 7.75 -6.36 16.07
C ASN A 12 7.53 -6.79 14.63
N ALA A 13 6.28 -7.01 14.24
CA ALA A 13 5.93 -7.25 12.85
C ALA A 13 5.88 -5.92 12.08
N PHE A 14 6.51 -5.90 10.93
CA PHE A 14 6.49 -4.75 10.03
C PHE A 14 6.24 -5.21 8.60
N LEU A 15 5.72 -4.29 7.79
CA LEU A 15 5.51 -4.51 6.38
C LEU A 15 6.70 -3.99 5.58
N THR A 16 7.16 -4.81 4.62
CA THR A 16 8.17 -4.42 3.64
C THR A 16 7.71 -4.79 2.24
N THR A 17 8.14 -4.02 1.25
CA THR A 17 7.95 -4.37 -0.16
C THR A 17 9.25 -4.86 -0.80
N ASP A 18 10.35 -4.82 -0.06
CA ASP A 18 11.63 -5.33 -0.54
C ASP A 18 11.55 -6.84 -0.81
N GLY A 19 12.00 -7.24 -2.00
CA GLY A 19 11.91 -8.63 -2.45
C GLY A 19 10.50 -9.11 -2.80
N GLN A 20 9.48 -8.27 -2.68
CA GLN A 20 8.11 -8.61 -3.00
C GLN A 20 7.76 -8.32 -4.46
N PRO A 21 6.76 -9.02 -5.04
CA PRO A 21 6.35 -8.79 -6.42
C PRO A 21 5.93 -7.35 -6.69
N TYR A 22 6.26 -6.86 -7.88
CA TYR A 22 5.78 -5.57 -8.37
C TYR A 22 5.67 -5.59 -9.89
N MET A 23 4.91 -4.67 -10.44
CA MET A 23 4.78 -4.49 -11.87
C MET A 23 4.85 -3.00 -12.19
N LEU A 24 5.60 -2.65 -13.22
CA LEU A 24 5.64 -1.30 -13.79
C LEU A 24 4.88 -1.33 -15.12
N CYS A 25 3.79 -0.58 -15.20
CA CYS A 25 2.95 -0.52 -16.41
C CYS A 25 3.53 0.35 -17.52
N SER A 26 4.61 1.07 -17.22
CA SER A 26 5.33 1.92 -18.17
C SER A 26 6.81 1.89 -17.85
N PRO A 27 7.70 1.93 -18.87
CA PRO A 27 9.15 2.02 -18.65
C PRO A 27 9.60 3.41 -18.16
N ILE A 28 8.70 4.24 -17.65
CA ILE A 28 8.99 5.59 -17.16
C ILE A 28 9.79 5.49 -15.86
N ASN A 29 10.94 6.12 -15.86
CA ASN A 29 11.92 6.10 -14.78
C ASN A 29 11.37 6.52 -13.40
N CYS A 30 10.35 7.38 -13.36
CA CYS A 30 9.75 7.88 -12.12
C CYS A 30 9.15 6.77 -11.25
N LEU A 31 8.36 5.85 -11.82
CA LEU A 31 7.78 4.73 -11.08
C LEU A 31 8.84 3.73 -10.63
N SER A 32 9.85 3.50 -11.45
CA SER A 32 10.98 2.65 -11.10
C SER A 32 11.73 3.21 -9.89
N SER A 33 12.01 4.51 -9.88
CA SER A 33 12.64 5.20 -8.76
C SER A 33 11.79 5.14 -7.50
N TYR A 34 10.48 5.34 -7.63
CA TYR A 34 9.56 5.27 -6.50
C TYR A 34 9.46 3.84 -5.92
N ARG A 35 9.53 2.82 -6.78
CA ARG A 35 9.62 1.43 -6.33
C ARG A 35 10.87 1.18 -5.51
N GLU A 36 12.01 1.66 -5.98
CA GLU A 36 13.29 1.52 -5.28
C GLU A 36 13.26 2.24 -3.92
N ILE A 37 12.74 3.46 -3.89
CA ILE A 37 12.56 4.22 -2.65
C ILE A 37 11.65 3.46 -1.69
N SER A 38 10.50 2.97 -2.17
CA SER A 38 9.54 2.23 -1.35
C SER A 38 10.15 0.98 -0.71
N SER A 39 11.06 0.31 -1.39
CA SER A 39 11.73 -0.89 -0.86
C SER A 39 12.58 -0.62 0.39
N LYS A 40 12.91 0.63 0.67
CA LYS A 40 13.68 1.06 1.84
C LYS A 40 12.81 1.42 3.04
N TYR A 41 11.49 1.51 2.87
CA TYR A 41 10.55 1.82 3.93
C TYR A 41 10.01 0.56 4.58
N THR A 42 9.76 0.66 5.88
CA THR A 42 9.03 -0.34 6.65
C THR A 42 7.89 0.35 7.39
N PHE A 43 6.75 -0.34 7.52
CA PHE A 43 5.57 0.19 8.19
C PHE A 43 5.10 -0.81 9.24
N LEU A 44 4.67 -0.31 10.40
CA LEU A 44 4.13 -1.15 11.45
C LEU A 44 2.81 -1.81 11.01
N SER A 45 2.67 -3.09 11.32
CA SER A 45 1.48 -3.88 11.01
C SER A 45 0.59 -4.15 12.23
N GLU A 46 1.05 -3.83 13.44
CA GLU A 46 0.36 -4.10 14.70
C GLU A 46 0.09 -2.84 15.52
N GLU A 47 -0.93 -2.90 16.37
CA GLU A 47 -1.26 -1.82 17.31
C GLU A 47 -0.30 -1.76 18.50
N GLY A 48 -0.17 -0.58 19.09
CA GLY A 48 0.51 -0.40 20.37
C GLY A 48 2.02 -0.24 20.31
N GLU A 49 2.60 -0.14 19.12
CA GLU A 49 4.03 0.09 18.94
C GLU A 49 4.32 1.53 18.54
N GLU A 50 5.46 2.03 18.98
CA GLU A 50 5.97 3.33 18.54
C GLU A 50 6.43 3.24 17.08
N GLY A 51 5.94 4.14 16.25
CA GLY A 51 6.29 4.24 14.84
C GLY A 51 5.09 4.52 13.96
N PHE A 52 5.32 4.49 12.65
CA PHE A 52 4.31 4.86 11.67
C PHE A 52 3.77 3.64 10.94
N HIS A 53 2.45 3.56 10.87
CA HIS A 53 1.77 2.55 10.07
C HIS A 53 1.83 2.87 8.57
N GLY A 54 1.78 4.14 8.20
CA GLY A 54 1.65 4.55 6.81
C GLY A 54 0.39 4.00 6.16
N LEU A 55 0.23 4.23 4.87
CA LEU A 55 -0.91 3.70 4.14
C LEU A 55 -0.95 2.15 4.15
N PRO A 56 0.16 1.44 3.86
CA PRO A 56 0.13 -0.02 3.90
C PRO A 56 -0.21 -0.58 5.28
N GLY A 57 0.35 -0.02 6.35
CA GLY A 57 0.08 -0.47 7.71
C GLY A 57 -1.36 -0.24 8.14
N ARG A 58 -1.95 0.92 7.78
CA ARG A 58 -3.36 1.18 8.06
C ARG A 58 -4.30 0.17 7.38
N VAL A 59 -4.04 -0.11 6.11
CA VAL A 59 -4.86 -1.06 5.33
C VAL A 59 -4.71 -2.47 5.88
N PHE A 60 -3.50 -2.87 6.22
CA PHE A 60 -3.24 -4.18 6.83
C PHE A 60 -4.02 -4.37 8.13
N LYS A 61 -3.99 -3.38 8.99
CA LYS A 61 -4.64 -3.40 10.30
C LYS A 61 -6.16 -3.31 10.20
N LYS A 62 -6.67 -2.37 9.40
CA LYS A 62 -8.12 -2.15 9.23
C LYS A 62 -8.80 -3.23 8.39
N LYS A 63 -8.01 -3.96 7.58
CA LYS A 63 -8.52 -5.00 6.68
C LYS A 63 -9.54 -4.47 5.66
N SER A 64 -9.38 -3.22 5.27
CA SER A 64 -10.24 -2.55 4.28
C SER A 64 -9.40 -1.67 3.36
N PRO A 65 -9.81 -1.49 2.10
CA PRO A 65 -9.09 -0.62 1.17
C PRO A 65 -9.06 0.83 1.63
N GLU A 66 -8.00 1.52 1.26
CA GLU A 66 -7.88 2.97 1.41
C GLU A 66 -7.31 3.56 0.11
N TRP A 67 -7.82 4.71 -0.30
CA TRP A 67 -7.34 5.38 -1.52
C TRP A 67 -7.37 6.89 -1.36
N THR A 68 -6.62 7.54 -2.22
CA THR A 68 -6.60 9.00 -2.33
C THR A 68 -6.47 9.40 -3.80
N PRO A 69 -7.13 10.51 -4.22
CA PRO A 69 -6.88 11.09 -5.54
C PRO A 69 -5.44 11.58 -5.70
N ASN A 70 -4.83 12.03 -4.60
CA ASN A 70 -3.49 12.58 -4.62
C ASN A 70 -2.85 12.41 -3.23
N VAL A 71 -1.72 11.71 -3.17
CA VAL A 71 -0.98 11.47 -1.93
C VAL A 71 -0.49 12.75 -1.26
N GLN A 72 -0.44 13.87 -1.97
CA GLN A 72 -0.10 15.17 -1.40
C GLN A 72 -1.18 15.70 -0.43
N PHE A 73 -2.38 15.11 -0.44
CA PHE A 73 -3.42 15.41 0.54
C PHE A 73 -3.15 14.80 1.91
N TYR A 74 -2.27 13.81 1.98
CA TYR A 74 -1.81 13.26 3.25
C TYR A 74 -0.78 14.17 3.91
N THR A 75 -0.77 14.17 5.24
CA THR A 75 0.36 14.69 6.01
C THR A 75 1.54 13.73 5.90
N LYS A 76 2.73 14.17 6.29
CA LYS A 76 3.93 13.33 6.31
C LYS A 76 3.75 12.11 7.23
N ASP A 77 3.06 12.26 8.34
CA ASP A 77 2.82 11.16 9.28
C ASP A 77 1.83 10.14 8.74
N GLU A 78 0.88 10.58 7.92
CA GLU A 78 -0.07 9.70 7.25
C GLU A 78 0.53 8.95 6.07
N TYR A 79 1.50 9.57 5.39
CA TYR A 79 2.18 9.00 4.23
C TYR A 79 3.64 9.41 4.23
N LEU A 80 4.51 8.57 4.81
CA LEU A 80 5.93 8.90 5.03
C LEU A 80 6.69 9.23 3.73
N ARG A 81 6.23 8.66 2.61
CA ARG A 81 6.86 8.87 1.29
C ARG A 81 6.33 10.10 0.55
N VAL A 82 5.63 11.03 1.24
CA VAL A 82 4.97 12.17 0.58
C VAL A 82 5.93 13.03 -0.22
N TYR A 83 7.13 13.28 0.27
CA TYR A 83 8.15 14.07 -0.43
C TYR A 83 8.77 13.31 -1.60
N ASP A 84 9.03 12.02 -1.41
CA ASP A 84 9.53 11.16 -2.47
C ASP A 84 8.50 11.03 -3.59
N ALA A 85 7.22 10.88 -3.23
CA ALA A 85 6.11 10.85 -4.17
C ALA A 85 6.03 12.13 -5.00
N ALA A 86 6.18 13.30 -4.36
CA ALA A 86 6.20 14.58 -5.07
C ALA A 86 7.34 14.65 -6.09
N ARG A 87 8.54 14.23 -5.72
CA ARG A 87 9.69 14.19 -6.63
C ARG A 87 9.51 13.23 -7.78
N CYS A 88 8.85 12.11 -7.57
CA CYS A 88 8.57 11.11 -8.60
C CYS A 88 7.26 11.36 -9.37
N ASN A 89 6.59 12.47 -9.13
CA ASN A 89 5.29 12.82 -9.73
C ASN A 89 4.17 11.81 -9.43
N VAL A 90 4.28 11.09 -8.33
CA VAL A 90 3.22 10.20 -7.87
C VAL A 90 2.04 11.03 -7.38
N ARG A 91 0.83 10.65 -7.80
CA ARG A 91 -0.42 11.33 -7.44
C ARG A 91 -1.39 10.37 -6.78
N GLY A 92 -2.18 9.63 -7.52
CA GLY A 92 -3.16 8.70 -6.98
C GLY A 92 -2.53 7.47 -6.33
N SER A 93 -3.18 6.95 -5.29
CA SER A 93 -2.81 5.69 -4.69
C SER A 93 -4.03 4.94 -4.17
N LEU A 94 -4.03 3.64 -4.37
CA LEU A 94 -5.00 2.70 -3.83
C LEU A 94 -4.24 1.56 -3.14
N ALA A 95 -4.58 1.27 -1.89
CA ALA A 95 -4.05 0.12 -1.17
C ALA A 95 -5.18 -0.83 -0.78
N VAL A 96 -4.99 -2.10 -1.00
CA VAL A 96 -6.01 -3.15 -0.84
C VAL A 96 -5.45 -4.29 -0.01
N PRO A 97 -6.17 -4.76 1.04
CA PRO A 97 -5.70 -5.89 1.83
C PRO A 97 -5.91 -7.21 1.07
N VAL A 98 -4.94 -8.10 1.16
CA VAL A 98 -5.06 -9.49 0.72
C VAL A 98 -5.44 -10.33 1.92
N MET A 99 -6.65 -10.88 1.92
CA MET A 99 -7.19 -11.60 3.07
C MET A 99 -7.05 -13.12 2.89
N GLU A 100 -6.74 -13.81 3.98
CA GLU A 100 -6.77 -15.27 3.99
C GLU A 100 -8.23 -15.76 3.98
N LYS A 101 -8.57 -16.60 3.00
CA LYS A 101 -9.92 -17.09 2.81
C LYS A 101 -10.44 -17.84 4.05
N GLY A 102 -11.58 -17.40 4.57
CA GLY A 102 -12.25 -18.05 5.70
C GLY A 102 -11.68 -17.79 7.09
N LYS A 103 -10.59 -17.03 7.20
CA LYS A 103 -9.93 -16.81 8.52
C LYS A 103 -9.92 -15.36 8.99
N GLY A 104 -10.28 -14.41 8.14
CA GLY A 104 -10.29 -12.99 8.48
C GLY A 104 -8.91 -12.40 8.78
N LYS A 105 -7.84 -13.07 8.36
CA LYS A 105 -6.45 -12.64 8.56
C LYS A 105 -5.97 -11.90 7.32
N CYS A 106 -5.34 -10.75 7.50
CA CYS A 106 -4.68 -10.04 6.41
C CYS A 106 -3.27 -10.64 6.20
N LEU A 107 -2.97 -11.01 4.96
CA LEU A 107 -1.70 -11.63 4.58
C LEU A 107 -0.72 -10.63 3.99
N ALA A 108 -1.22 -9.62 3.29
CA ALA A 108 -0.40 -8.65 2.58
C ALA A 108 -1.26 -7.44 2.19
N VAL A 109 -0.62 -6.42 1.62
CA VAL A 109 -1.30 -5.27 1.04
C VAL A 109 -0.80 -5.09 -0.39
N ILE A 110 -1.72 -4.92 -1.34
CA ILE A 110 -1.41 -4.52 -2.71
C ILE A 110 -1.58 -3.01 -2.78
N GLU A 111 -0.55 -2.32 -3.24
CA GLU A 111 -0.58 -0.88 -3.46
C GLU A 111 -0.46 -0.57 -4.95
N LEU A 112 -1.44 0.15 -5.49
CA LEU A 112 -1.39 0.73 -6.83
C LEU A 112 -1.00 2.20 -6.68
N VAL A 113 -0.08 2.62 -7.54
CA VAL A 113 0.47 3.99 -7.55
C VAL A 113 0.31 4.55 -8.95
N MET A 114 -0.28 5.74 -9.06
CA MET A 114 -0.54 6.43 -10.33
C MET A 114 0.22 7.75 -10.44
N LEU A 115 0.64 8.07 -11.66
CA LEU A 115 1.28 9.35 -11.98
C LEU A 115 0.28 10.46 -12.30
N PHE A 116 -1.00 10.23 -12.10
CA PHE A 116 -2.08 11.18 -12.31
C PHE A 116 -3.08 11.15 -11.16
N GLU A 117 -3.82 12.24 -10.97
CA GLU A 117 -4.92 12.27 -10.01
C GLU A 117 -6.03 11.34 -10.45
N LYS A 118 -6.55 10.56 -9.54
CA LYS A 118 -7.65 9.62 -9.79
C LYS A 118 -8.65 9.70 -8.65
N ILE A 119 -9.86 10.14 -8.97
CA ILE A 119 -10.91 10.37 -7.97
C ILE A 119 -11.61 9.08 -7.59
N GLU A 120 -11.77 8.15 -8.53
CA GLU A 120 -12.58 6.96 -8.36
C GLU A 120 -11.80 5.71 -8.75
N TYR A 121 -11.85 4.69 -7.87
CA TYR A 121 -11.11 3.44 -8.01
C TYR A 121 -12.04 2.21 -8.11
N LYS A 122 -13.29 2.40 -8.46
CA LYS A 122 -14.27 1.31 -8.53
C LYS A 122 -13.82 0.20 -9.48
N THR A 123 -13.36 0.56 -10.65
CA THR A 123 -12.89 -0.40 -11.66
C THR A 123 -11.70 -1.22 -11.18
N GLU A 124 -10.73 -0.56 -10.54
CA GLU A 124 -9.54 -1.23 -9.99
C GLU A 124 -9.90 -2.15 -8.83
N LEU A 125 -10.80 -1.71 -7.96
CA LEU A 125 -11.26 -2.50 -6.83
C LEU A 125 -12.06 -3.72 -7.28
N GLU A 126 -12.92 -3.58 -8.28
CA GLU A 126 -13.65 -4.71 -8.88
C GLU A 126 -12.70 -5.73 -9.50
N ALA A 127 -11.71 -5.27 -10.26
CA ALA A 127 -10.72 -6.14 -10.88
C ALA A 127 -9.87 -6.90 -9.85
N ILE A 128 -9.44 -6.22 -8.78
CA ILE A 128 -8.68 -6.85 -7.69
C ILE A 128 -9.56 -7.84 -6.92
N SER A 129 -10.81 -7.47 -6.63
CA SER A 129 -11.77 -8.35 -5.94
C SER A 129 -11.99 -9.63 -6.72
N GLU A 130 -12.18 -9.51 -8.03
CA GLU A 130 -12.35 -10.68 -8.91
C GLU A 130 -11.09 -11.56 -8.91
N ALA A 131 -9.92 -10.94 -9.07
CA ALA A 131 -8.64 -11.66 -9.09
C ALA A 131 -8.34 -12.38 -7.77
N LEU A 132 -8.73 -11.80 -6.63
CA LEU A 132 -8.52 -12.37 -5.30
C LEU A 132 -9.70 -13.23 -4.82
N GLU A 133 -10.77 -13.34 -5.60
CA GLU A 133 -12.02 -14.03 -5.23
C GLU A 133 -12.59 -13.54 -3.88
N VAL A 134 -12.54 -12.23 -3.64
CA VAL A 134 -13.03 -11.58 -2.43
C VAL A 134 -13.98 -10.45 -2.78
N SER A 135 -14.76 -10.01 -1.79
CA SER A 135 -15.63 -8.85 -1.95
C SER A 135 -15.22 -7.76 -0.98
N PHE A 136 -15.07 -6.54 -1.48
CA PHE A 136 -14.88 -5.36 -0.66
C PHE A 136 -16.19 -4.59 -0.58
N TYR A 137 -16.63 -4.31 0.64
CA TYR A 137 -17.82 -3.50 0.85
C TYR A 137 -17.41 -2.03 0.93
N PHE A 138 -18.04 -1.23 0.10
CA PHE A 138 -17.87 0.22 0.10
C PHE A 138 -18.97 0.83 0.97
N VAL A 139 -18.55 1.59 1.94
CA VAL A 139 -19.46 2.39 2.75
C VAL A 139 -19.34 3.86 2.36
#